data_ae4493257d95a8136f6585212f4ead7d
#
_entry.id   ae4493257d95a8136f6585212f4ead7d
#
_cell.length_a   1.000
_cell.length_b   1.000
_cell.length_c   1.000
_cell.angle_alpha   90.00
_cell.angle_beta   90.00
_cell.angle_gamma   90.00
#
_symmetry.space_group_name_H-M   'P 1'
#
loop_
_entity.id
_entity.type
_entity.pdbx_description
1 polymer ?
#
loop_
_entity_poly.entity_id
_entity_poly.type
_entity_poly.pdbx_seq_one_letter_code
_entity_poly.pdbx_strand_id
1 'polypeptide(L)'
;SPLAQLHLTIRPKPGEQVEVDTAALEADIAHLLRNWQDDLRESLIARHGESKGLLLAGSYGRALPAGYIEVVSPEGAARDVEHLAALAGNDDLRLSLHESKRKRPGQGRLRLNLYRQERDIPLSDALPLMENMGLRVISEHPFRLETALGARYIQEFEVEPVNGDFDVERLAPAFEEAFARIWGGDAENDGFNKLVLGAGLTWRQVALLRGYCKYL
;
A
#
# COMPACT_ATOMS: atom_id res chain seq x y z
N SER A 1 19.25 27.47 -1.14
CA SER A 1 19.63 26.10 -1.54
C SER A 1 20.96 26.14 -2.28
N PRO A 2 21.91 25.24 -1.98
CA PRO A 2 23.15 25.18 -2.74
C PRO A 2 22.84 24.71 -4.17
N LEU A 3 23.20 25.52 -5.17
CA LEU A 3 23.18 25.12 -6.56
C LEU A 3 24.39 24.23 -6.83
N ALA A 4 24.14 23.00 -7.25
CA ALA A 4 25.17 22.10 -7.75
C ALA A 4 25.23 22.27 -9.28
N GLN A 5 26.41 22.56 -9.82
CA GLN A 5 26.67 22.68 -11.26
C GLN A 5 27.55 21.49 -11.67
N LEU A 6 27.05 20.67 -12.59
CA LEU A 6 27.77 19.52 -13.12
C LEU A 6 28.17 19.82 -14.59
N HIS A 7 29.46 19.79 -14.89
CA HIS A 7 29.97 19.90 -16.24
C HIS A 7 30.43 18.54 -16.75
N LEU A 8 29.76 18.01 -17.78
CA LEU A 8 30.11 16.76 -18.44
C LEU A 8 30.65 17.01 -19.83
N THR A 9 31.85 16.51 -20.14
CA THR A 9 32.43 16.55 -21.48
C THR A 9 32.48 15.14 -22.05
N ILE A 10 31.66 14.86 -23.05
CA ILE A 10 31.61 13.57 -23.74
C ILE A 10 32.36 13.72 -25.04
N ARG A 11 33.39 12.88 -25.28
CA ARG A 11 34.16 12.83 -26.53
C ARG A 11 33.85 11.56 -27.29
N PRO A 12 33.28 11.65 -28.50
CA PRO A 12 33.09 10.47 -29.34
C PRO A 12 34.46 9.93 -29.81
N LYS A 13 34.46 8.67 -30.21
CA LYS A 13 35.66 8.09 -30.84
C LYS A 13 35.99 8.80 -32.16
N PRO A 14 37.27 8.89 -32.54
CA PRO A 14 37.65 9.52 -33.80
C PRO A 14 36.93 8.86 -35.00
N GLY A 15 36.15 9.66 -35.74
CA GLY A 15 35.38 9.22 -36.90
C GLY A 15 33.88 8.93 -36.63
N GLU A 16 33.39 8.98 -35.39
CA GLU A 16 31.98 8.90 -35.07
C GLU A 16 31.34 10.29 -35.01
N GLN A 17 30.30 10.51 -35.80
CA GLN A 17 29.41 11.66 -35.65
C GLN A 17 28.28 11.21 -34.70
N VAL A 18 28.17 11.82 -33.54
CA VAL A 18 27.06 11.58 -32.59
C VAL A 18 26.04 12.69 -32.80
N GLU A 19 24.91 12.35 -33.41
CA GLU A 19 23.73 13.21 -33.33
C GLU A 19 23.14 13.09 -31.93
N VAL A 20 23.21 14.13 -31.14
CA VAL A 20 22.59 14.18 -29.80
C VAL A 20 21.25 14.85 -29.93
N ASP A 21 20.16 14.11 -29.68
CA ASP A 21 18.87 14.69 -29.43
C ASP A 21 18.91 15.36 -28.04
N THR A 22 19.15 16.66 -28.03
CA THR A 22 19.24 17.46 -26.81
C THR A 22 17.95 17.48 -26.04
N ALA A 23 16.79 17.44 -26.71
CA ALA A 23 15.48 17.42 -26.03
C ALA A 23 15.21 16.08 -25.32
N ALA A 24 15.58 14.96 -25.95
CA ALA A 24 15.50 13.65 -25.31
C ALA A 24 16.48 13.55 -24.13
N LEU A 25 17.72 14.03 -24.28
CA LEU A 25 18.70 14.03 -23.21
C LEU A 25 18.31 14.93 -22.04
N GLU A 26 17.73 16.11 -22.30
CA GLU A 26 17.20 16.98 -21.25
C GLU A 26 16.03 16.35 -20.50
N ALA A 27 15.13 15.64 -21.19
CA ALA A 27 14.03 14.89 -20.59
C ALA A 27 14.53 13.74 -19.71
N ASP A 28 15.54 12.98 -20.17
CA ASP A 28 16.17 11.90 -19.42
C ASP A 28 16.90 12.42 -18.17
N ILE A 29 17.64 13.53 -18.29
CA ILE A 29 18.30 14.17 -17.15
C ILE A 29 17.27 14.71 -16.16
N ALA A 30 16.21 15.34 -16.61
CA ALA A 30 15.13 15.82 -15.76
C ALA A 30 14.46 14.66 -15.02
N HIS A 31 14.27 13.51 -15.68
CA HIS A 31 13.74 12.29 -15.05
C HIS A 31 14.69 11.70 -14.00
N LEU A 32 16.00 11.66 -14.28
CA LEU A 32 17.02 11.20 -13.33
C LEU A 32 17.18 12.11 -12.11
N LEU A 33 16.93 13.41 -12.28
CA LEU A 33 17.00 14.43 -11.22
C LEU A 33 15.69 14.54 -10.43
N ARG A 34 14.61 13.92 -10.90
CA ARG A 34 13.34 13.86 -10.16
C ARG A 34 13.56 13.18 -8.82
N ASN A 35 13.23 13.88 -7.76
CA ASN A 35 13.24 13.33 -6.44
C ASN A 35 11.93 12.53 -6.24
N TRP A 36 12.00 11.34 -5.66
CA TRP A 36 10.86 10.51 -5.30
C TRP A 36 9.74 11.30 -4.59
N GLN A 37 10.10 12.29 -3.78
CA GLN A 37 9.14 13.17 -3.09
C GLN A 37 8.38 14.10 -4.04
N ASP A 38 9.02 14.54 -5.14
CA ASP A 38 8.37 15.35 -6.17
C ASP A 38 7.34 14.51 -6.93
N ASP A 39 7.68 13.26 -7.25
CA ASP A 39 6.77 12.33 -7.90
C ASP A 39 5.59 11.96 -7.00
N LEU A 40 5.82 11.78 -5.68
CA LEU A 40 4.75 11.61 -4.70
C LEU A 40 3.82 12.82 -4.68
N ARG A 41 4.38 14.03 -4.65
CA ARG A 41 3.60 15.27 -4.65
C ARG A 41 2.73 15.37 -5.91
N GLU A 42 3.30 15.10 -7.09
CA GLU A 42 2.56 15.09 -8.36
C GLU A 42 1.44 14.05 -8.36
N SER A 43 1.71 12.84 -7.85
CA SER A 43 0.71 11.77 -7.72
C SER A 43 -0.44 12.19 -6.82
N LEU A 44 -0.16 12.82 -5.68
CA LEU A 44 -1.18 13.32 -4.75
C LEU A 44 -2.00 14.47 -5.36
N ILE A 45 -1.37 15.39 -6.09
CA ILE A 45 -2.06 16.48 -6.80
C ILE A 45 -2.98 15.91 -7.88
N ALA A 46 -2.50 14.96 -8.68
CA ALA A 46 -3.29 14.33 -9.73
C ALA A 46 -4.55 13.63 -9.19
N ARG A 47 -4.46 13.03 -7.99
CA ARG A 47 -5.56 12.29 -7.36
C ARG A 47 -6.57 13.18 -6.61
N HIS A 48 -6.11 14.27 -6.01
CA HIS A 48 -6.92 15.07 -5.08
C HIS A 48 -7.10 16.54 -5.47
N GLY A 49 -6.46 16.97 -6.55
CA GLY A 49 -6.35 18.38 -6.91
C GLY A 49 -5.23 19.10 -6.13
N GLU A 50 -4.88 20.29 -6.59
CA GLU A 50 -3.68 21.01 -6.14
C GLU A 50 -3.69 21.27 -4.62
N SER A 51 -4.74 21.89 -4.09
CA SER A 51 -4.79 22.29 -2.68
C SER A 51 -4.67 21.12 -1.71
N LYS A 52 -5.45 20.05 -1.93
CA LYS A 52 -5.43 18.86 -1.06
C LYS A 52 -4.17 18.04 -1.28
N GLY A 53 -3.72 17.89 -2.54
CA GLY A 53 -2.50 17.18 -2.87
C GLY A 53 -1.25 17.78 -2.22
N LEU A 54 -1.12 19.11 -2.25
CA LEU A 54 -0.02 19.83 -1.59
C LEU A 54 -0.06 19.67 -0.06
N LEU A 55 -1.25 19.74 0.55
CA LEU A 55 -1.42 19.54 1.99
C LEU A 55 -0.98 18.14 2.41
N LEU A 56 -1.40 17.10 1.69
CA LEU A 56 -1.03 15.72 1.96
C LEU A 56 0.49 15.49 1.76
N ALA A 57 1.06 15.99 0.67
CA ALA A 57 2.49 15.91 0.43
C ALA A 57 3.32 16.60 1.52
N GLY A 58 2.87 17.75 2.01
CA GLY A 58 3.51 18.49 3.11
C GLY A 58 3.43 17.75 4.44
N SER A 59 2.29 17.08 4.71
CA SER A 59 2.05 16.39 5.99
C SER A 59 2.77 15.04 6.08
N TYR A 60 2.89 14.31 4.97
CA TYR A 60 3.37 12.92 4.96
C TYR A 60 4.70 12.73 4.23
N GLY A 61 5.01 13.53 3.19
CA GLY A 61 6.15 13.27 2.32
C GLY A 61 7.49 13.17 3.03
N ARG A 62 7.72 13.99 4.06
CA ARG A 62 8.95 13.95 4.87
C ARG A 62 8.92 12.94 6.00
N ALA A 63 7.75 12.42 6.34
CA ALA A 63 7.57 11.45 7.42
C ALA A 63 7.80 10.01 6.95
N LEU A 64 7.80 9.76 5.64
CA LEU A 64 8.05 8.44 5.05
C LEU A 64 9.52 8.04 5.26
N PRO A 65 9.80 6.88 5.88
CA PRO A 65 11.17 6.46 6.16
C PRO A 65 11.90 6.00 4.89
N ALA A 66 13.22 6.08 4.90
CA ALA A 66 14.07 5.70 3.75
C ALA A 66 13.78 4.28 3.25
N GLY A 67 13.66 3.30 4.16
CA GLY A 67 13.35 1.91 3.80
C GLY A 67 11.99 1.72 3.14
N TYR A 68 11.01 2.61 3.41
CA TYR A 68 9.73 2.63 2.69
C TYR A 68 9.92 3.18 1.26
N ILE A 69 10.64 4.29 1.12
CA ILE A 69 10.90 4.96 -0.17
C ILE A 69 11.64 4.03 -1.15
N GLU A 70 12.55 3.18 -0.64
CA GLU A 70 13.30 2.21 -1.45
C GLU A 70 12.40 1.11 -2.05
N VAL A 71 11.28 0.83 -1.40
CA VAL A 71 10.47 -0.35 -1.74
C VAL A 71 9.09 0.01 -2.29
N VAL A 72 8.57 1.19 -2.06
CA VAL A 72 7.25 1.63 -2.50
C VAL A 72 7.37 2.72 -3.56
N SER A 73 6.62 2.60 -4.66
CA SER A 73 6.58 3.63 -5.69
C SER A 73 5.80 4.88 -5.22
N PRO A 74 6.06 6.07 -5.80
CA PRO A 74 5.31 7.28 -5.47
C PRO A 74 3.78 7.13 -5.58
N GLU A 75 3.29 6.41 -6.61
CA GLU A 75 1.86 6.14 -6.78
C GLU A 75 1.31 5.18 -5.71
N GLY A 76 2.13 4.22 -5.27
CA GLY A 76 1.82 3.35 -4.13
C GLY A 76 1.69 4.16 -2.85
N ALA A 77 2.69 4.99 -2.60
CA ALA A 77 2.73 5.87 -1.44
C ALA A 77 1.57 6.88 -1.42
N ALA A 78 1.14 7.38 -2.58
CA ALA A 78 -0.03 8.26 -2.65
C ALA A 78 -1.31 7.57 -2.17
N ARG A 79 -1.51 6.27 -2.48
CA ARG A 79 -2.62 5.47 -1.94
C ARG A 79 -2.49 5.25 -0.43
N ASP A 80 -1.28 4.90 0.04
CA ASP A 80 -1.04 4.69 1.47
C ASP A 80 -1.30 5.98 2.27
N VAL A 81 -0.90 7.14 1.75
CA VAL A 81 -1.18 8.46 2.34
C VAL A 81 -2.67 8.75 2.40
N GLU A 82 -3.47 8.33 1.41
CA GLU A 82 -4.93 8.46 1.45
C GLU A 82 -5.54 7.70 2.63
N HIS A 83 -5.11 6.45 2.83
CA HIS A 83 -5.57 5.64 3.96
C HIS A 83 -5.14 6.24 5.30
N LEU A 84 -3.88 6.68 5.42
CA LEU A 84 -3.37 7.33 6.63
C LEU A 84 -4.11 8.63 6.96
N ALA A 85 -4.41 9.44 5.94
CA ALA A 85 -5.13 10.70 6.11
C ALA A 85 -6.62 10.51 6.43
N ALA A 86 -7.19 9.35 6.08
CA ALA A 86 -8.58 9.00 6.35
C ALA A 86 -8.80 8.39 7.74
N LEU A 87 -7.73 8.10 8.51
CA LEU A 87 -7.85 7.61 9.88
C LEU A 87 -8.55 8.65 10.77
N ALA A 88 -9.62 8.23 11.42
CA ALA A 88 -10.49 9.12 12.21
C ALA A 88 -10.14 9.13 13.71
N GLY A 89 -9.38 8.15 14.20
CA GLY A 89 -9.02 8.03 15.63
C GLY A 89 -8.10 6.85 15.91
N ASN A 90 -7.66 6.75 17.16
CA ASN A 90 -6.67 5.75 17.59
C ASN A 90 -7.12 4.30 17.42
N ASP A 91 -8.43 4.06 17.45
CA ASP A 91 -9.01 2.73 17.28
C ASP A 91 -9.42 2.44 15.84
N ASP A 92 -9.35 3.43 14.95
CA ASP A 92 -9.65 3.25 13.53
C ASP A 92 -8.59 2.37 12.86
N LEU A 93 -9.04 1.43 12.05
CA LEU A 93 -8.23 0.58 11.20
C LEU A 93 -8.65 0.80 9.76
N ARG A 94 -7.69 1.17 8.93
CA ARG A 94 -7.84 1.14 7.48
C ARG A 94 -7.01 0.01 6.91
N LEU A 95 -7.44 -0.52 5.79
CA LEU A 95 -6.70 -1.58 5.12
C LEU A 95 -6.88 -1.49 3.60
N SER A 96 -5.95 -2.10 2.88
CA SER A 96 -5.97 -2.19 1.42
C SER A 96 -5.40 -3.53 0.98
N LEU A 97 -6.20 -4.32 0.24
CA LEU A 97 -5.77 -5.56 -0.39
C LEU A 97 -5.58 -5.32 -1.88
N HIS A 98 -4.39 -5.57 -2.42
CA HIS A 98 -4.08 -5.33 -3.82
C HIS A 98 -3.05 -6.32 -4.36
N GLU A 99 -2.94 -6.41 -5.69
CA GLU A 99 -1.89 -7.22 -6.31
C GLU A 99 -0.50 -6.63 -6.09
N SER A 100 0.46 -7.51 -5.84
CA SER A 100 1.87 -7.12 -5.78
C SER A 100 2.39 -6.82 -7.19
N LYS A 101 2.84 -5.60 -7.43
CA LYS A 101 3.54 -5.25 -8.67
C LYS A 101 4.94 -5.87 -8.77
N ARG A 102 5.49 -6.38 -7.66
CA ARG A 102 6.80 -7.03 -7.60
C ARG A 102 6.66 -8.51 -7.92
N LYS A 103 6.92 -8.86 -9.18
CA LYS A 103 7.02 -10.25 -9.62
C LYS A 103 8.43 -10.80 -9.33
N ARG A 104 8.69 -11.25 -8.11
CA ARG A 104 9.88 -12.08 -7.83
C ARG A 104 9.44 -13.54 -7.68
N PRO A 105 10.22 -14.51 -8.20
CA PRO A 105 9.93 -15.92 -7.95
C PRO A 105 9.91 -16.20 -6.44
N GLY A 106 8.85 -16.82 -5.94
CA GLY A 106 8.68 -17.16 -4.52
C GLY A 106 8.15 -16.03 -3.62
N GLN A 107 7.77 -14.87 -4.18
CA GLN A 107 7.06 -13.83 -3.41
C GLN A 107 5.55 -13.95 -3.58
N GLY A 108 4.80 -13.67 -2.51
CA GLY A 108 3.34 -13.66 -2.50
C GLY A 108 2.77 -12.74 -3.59
N ARG A 109 1.63 -13.16 -4.15
CA ARG A 109 0.97 -12.41 -5.24
C ARG A 109 0.24 -11.17 -4.75
N LEU A 110 -0.09 -11.11 -3.46
CA LEU A 110 -0.94 -10.09 -2.88
C LEU A 110 -0.21 -9.33 -1.79
N ARG A 111 -0.62 -8.09 -1.61
CA ARG A 111 -0.24 -7.25 -0.50
C ARG A 111 -1.47 -6.81 0.27
N LEU A 112 -1.40 -6.98 1.57
CA LEU A 112 -2.39 -6.46 2.50
C LEU A 112 -1.69 -5.41 3.36
N ASN A 113 -2.08 -4.16 3.22
CA ASN A 113 -1.58 -3.07 4.03
C ASN A 113 -2.60 -2.75 5.11
N LEU A 114 -2.15 -2.67 6.36
CA LEU A 114 -2.93 -2.22 7.50
C LEU A 114 -2.40 -0.86 7.96
N TYR A 115 -3.31 0.10 8.21
CA TYR A 115 -2.98 1.47 8.59
C TYR A 115 -3.61 1.79 9.93
N ARG A 116 -2.79 2.30 10.86
CA ARG A 116 -3.22 2.77 12.18
C ARG A 116 -2.50 4.03 12.60
N GLN A 117 -3.03 4.67 13.62
CA GLN A 117 -2.33 5.76 14.31
C GLN A 117 -2.01 5.40 15.76
N GLU A 118 -0.98 6.02 16.33
CA GLU A 118 -0.48 5.93 17.70
C GLU A 118 0.10 4.56 18.12
N ARG A 119 -0.37 3.46 17.56
CA ARG A 119 0.10 2.12 17.89
C ARG A 119 0.06 1.19 16.66
N ASP A 120 0.99 0.26 16.59
CA ASP A 120 1.01 -0.84 15.64
C ASP A 120 -0.04 -1.91 15.99
N ILE A 121 -0.19 -2.87 15.10
CA ILE A 121 -1.06 -4.03 15.30
C ILE A 121 -0.17 -5.21 15.72
N PRO A 122 -0.38 -5.84 16.89
CA PRO A 122 0.32 -7.06 17.25
C PRO A 122 0.07 -8.17 16.22
N LEU A 123 1.12 -8.88 15.81
CA LEU A 123 0.99 -9.99 14.87
C LEU A 123 0.05 -11.10 15.39
N SER A 124 0.05 -11.32 16.72
CA SER A 124 -0.87 -12.25 17.38
C SER A 124 -2.34 -11.96 17.12
N ASP A 125 -2.69 -10.70 16.84
CA ASP A 125 -4.05 -10.27 16.61
C ASP A 125 -4.39 -10.30 15.11
N ALA A 126 -3.44 -9.91 14.26
CA ALA A 126 -3.63 -9.84 12.81
C ALA A 126 -3.60 -11.21 12.11
N LEU A 127 -2.62 -12.07 12.47
CA LEU A 127 -2.40 -13.34 11.77
C LEU A 127 -3.61 -14.28 11.82
N PRO A 128 -4.24 -14.56 13.00
CA PRO A 128 -5.40 -15.44 13.05
C PRO A 128 -6.58 -14.95 12.20
N LEU A 129 -6.72 -13.62 12.06
CA LEU A 129 -7.77 -13.02 11.27
C LEU A 129 -7.52 -13.22 9.78
N MET A 130 -6.29 -12.98 9.31
CA MET A 130 -5.89 -13.23 7.92
C MET A 130 -6.04 -14.71 7.54
N GLU A 131 -5.60 -15.63 8.41
CA GLU A 131 -5.72 -17.07 8.20
C GLU A 131 -7.17 -17.53 8.11
N ASN A 132 -8.02 -17.05 9.03
CA ASN A 132 -9.45 -17.33 9.01
C ASN A 132 -10.17 -16.71 7.81
N MET A 133 -9.62 -15.67 7.20
CA MET A 133 -10.11 -15.11 5.96
C MET A 133 -9.54 -15.77 4.69
N GLY A 134 -8.71 -16.81 4.86
CA GLY A 134 -8.19 -17.60 3.74
C GLY A 134 -6.92 -17.07 3.10
N LEU A 135 -6.15 -16.26 3.83
CA LEU A 135 -4.84 -15.79 3.42
C LEU A 135 -3.74 -16.47 4.23
N ARG A 136 -2.63 -16.82 3.58
CA ARG A 136 -1.38 -17.24 4.21
C ARG A 136 -0.40 -16.08 4.17
N VAL A 137 0.11 -15.70 5.34
CA VAL A 137 1.12 -14.64 5.45
C VAL A 137 2.50 -15.22 5.13
N ILE A 138 3.25 -14.56 4.27
CA ILE A 138 4.60 -14.94 3.84
C ILE A 138 5.64 -14.08 4.56
N SER A 139 5.44 -12.76 4.59
CA SER A 139 6.31 -11.82 5.27
C SER A 139 5.55 -10.58 5.73
N GLU A 140 6.14 -9.85 6.66
CA GLU A 140 5.63 -8.57 7.15
C GLU A 140 6.74 -7.52 7.11
N HIS A 141 6.37 -6.30 6.73
CA HIS A 141 7.25 -5.14 6.70
C HIS A 141 6.54 -3.97 7.40
N PRO A 142 6.88 -3.69 8.67
CA PRO A 142 6.31 -2.57 9.40
C PRO A 142 7.04 -1.27 9.07
N PHE A 143 6.27 -0.19 8.88
CA PHE A 143 6.78 1.16 8.73
C PHE A 143 6.10 2.09 9.73
N ARG A 144 6.92 2.84 10.44
CA ARG A 144 6.47 3.88 11.37
C ARG A 144 6.80 5.24 10.80
N LEU A 145 5.81 6.12 10.77
CA LEU A 145 5.90 7.50 10.32
C LEU A 145 5.68 8.45 11.48
N GLU A 146 6.57 9.40 11.66
CA GLU A 146 6.39 10.50 12.60
C GLU A 146 5.84 11.71 11.86
N THR A 147 4.56 11.98 12.04
CA THR A 147 3.88 13.12 11.41
C THR A 147 3.58 14.21 12.43
N ALA A 148 3.27 15.41 11.96
CA ALA A 148 2.81 16.49 12.83
C ALA A 148 1.49 16.16 13.57
N LEU A 149 0.76 15.15 13.10
CA LEU A 149 -0.50 14.67 13.69
C LEU A 149 -0.32 13.44 14.57
N GLY A 150 0.92 13.11 14.98
CA GLY A 150 1.29 11.93 15.77
C GLY A 150 1.84 10.78 14.92
N ALA A 151 2.14 9.67 15.60
CA ALA A 151 2.69 8.48 14.94
C ALA A 151 1.65 7.82 14.02
N ARG A 152 2.11 7.34 12.88
CA ARG A 152 1.32 6.57 11.91
C ARG A 152 2.06 5.29 11.61
N TYR A 153 1.31 4.22 11.38
CA TYR A 153 1.84 2.89 11.11
C TYR A 153 1.26 2.35 9.81
N ILE A 154 2.14 1.80 8.98
CA ILE A 154 1.79 0.98 7.82
C ILE A 154 2.40 -0.39 8.08
N GLN A 155 1.59 -1.43 8.18
CA GLN A 155 2.08 -2.80 8.23
C GLN A 155 1.73 -3.48 6.91
N GLU A 156 2.73 -3.67 6.07
CA GLU A 156 2.61 -4.35 4.79
C GLU A 156 2.82 -5.84 4.98
N PHE A 157 1.81 -6.63 4.68
CA PHE A 157 1.87 -8.09 4.65
C PHE A 157 1.92 -8.58 3.22
N GLU A 158 2.90 -9.42 2.94
CA GLU A 158 2.92 -10.22 1.73
C GLU A 158 2.12 -11.49 1.98
N VAL A 159 1.06 -11.71 1.18
CA VAL A 159 0.10 -12.78 1.44
C VAL A 159 -0.20 -13.59 0.18
N GLU A 160 -0.60 -14.84 0.39
CA GLU A 160 -1.07 -15.74 -0.67
C GLU A 160 -2.45 -16.29 -0.31
N PRO A 161 -3.34 -16.47 -1.31
CA PRO A 161 -4.58 -17.22 -1.09
C PRO A 161 -4.27 -18.67 -0.69
N VAL A 162 -4.98 -19.18 0.31
CA VAL A 162 -4.88 -20.60 0.70
C VAL A 162 -5.54 -21.51 -0.34
N ASN A 163 -6.63 -21.06 -0.96
CA ASN A 163 -7.44 -21.85 -1.90
C ASN A 163 -7.58 -21.09 -3.22
N GLY A 164 -6.74 -21.47 -4.20
CA GLY A 164 -6.87 -20.97 -5.57
C GLY A 164 -6.67 -19.47 -5.76
N ASP A 165 -6.68 -19.05 -7.01
CA ASP A 165 -6.63 -17.62 -7.38
C ASP A 165 -8.04 -17.03 -7.37
N PHE A 166 -8.14 -15.74 -7.05
CA PHE A 166 -9.38 -14.97 -7.13
C PHE A 166 -9.12 -13.59 -7.74
N ASP A 167 -10.19 -12.98 -8.25
CA ASP A 167 -10.16 -11.62 -8.77
C ASP A 167 -10.08 -10.62 -7.61
N VAL A 168 -8.88 -10.09 -7.38
CA VAL A 168 -8.58 -9.19 -6.25
C VAL A 168 -9.35 -7.89 -6.38
N GLU A 169 -9.40 -7.28 -7.57
CA GLU A 169 -10.08 -6.00 -7.78
C GLU A 169 -11.57 -6.10 -7.44
N ARG A 170 -12.18 -7.23 -7.76
CA ARG A 170 -13.59 -7.50 -7.47
C ARG A 170 -13.85 -7.80 -6.00
N LEU A 171 -12.95 -8.54 -5.33
CA LEU A 171 -13.20 -9.06 -3.98
C LEU A 171 -12.57 -8.22 -2.86
N ALA A 172 -11.58 -7.37 -3.17
CA ALA A 172 -10.93 -6.52 -2.16
C ALA A 172 -11.92 -5.69 -1.34
N PRO A 173 -12.91 -4.99 -1.91
CA PRO A 173 -13.84 -4.21 -1.11
C PRO A 173 -14.64 -5.04 -0.08
N ALA A 174 -15.10 -6.24 -0.47
CA ALA A 174 -15.84 -7.14 0.42
C ALA A 174 -14.91 -7.72 1.51
N PHE A 175 -13.67 -8.05 1.14
CA PHE A 175 -12.65 -8.50 2.08
C PHE A 175 -12.31 -7.41 3.10
N GLU A 176 -12.07 -6.20 2.65
CA GLU A 176 -11.70 -5.04 3.48
C GLU A 176 -12.83 -4.71 4.47
N GLU A 177 -14.08 -4.69 4.00
CA GLU A 177 -15.24 -4.51 4.88
C GLU A 177 -15.33 -5.63 5.93
N ALA A 178 -15.23 -6.89 5.50
CA ALA A 178 -15.31 -8.04 6.40
C ALA A 178 -14.20 -8.01 7.45
N PHE A 179 -12.95 -7.74 7.04
CA PHE A 179 -11.82 -7.61 7.94
C PHE A 179 -12.06 -6.54 9.01
N ALA A 180 -12.48 -5.34 8.59
CA ALA A 180 -12.76 -4.24 9.51
C ALA A 180 -13.88 -4.58 10.51
N ARG A 181 -14.94 -5.28 10.07
CA ARG A 181 -16.04 -5.73 10.94
C ARG A 181 -15.62 -6.76 11.95
N ILE A 182 -14.80 -7.74 11.53
CA ILE A 182 -14.27 -8.75 12.43
C ILE A 182 -13.32 -8.13 13.45
N TRP A 183 -12.43 -7.24 12.98
CA TRP A 183 -11.52 -6.49 13.83
C TRP A 183 -12.26 -5.65 14.90
N GLY A 184 -13.34 -4.99 14.51
CA GLY A 184 -14.19 -4.19 15.39
C GLY A 184 -15.06 -5.01 16.34
N GLY A 185 -15.09 -6.36 16.20
CA GLY A 185 -15.95 -7.24 17.01
C GLY A 185 -17.40 -7.32 16.55
N ASP A 186 -17.74 -6.77 15.40
CA ASP A 186 -19.09 -6.82 14.81
C ASP A 186 -19.40 -8.21 14.19
N ALA A 187 -18.38 -9.02 13.93
CA ALA A 187 -18.48 -10.37 13.38
C ALA A 187 -17.47 -11.31 14.05
N GLU A 188 -17.81 -12.60 14.10
CA GLU A 188 -16.94 -13.62 14.68
C GLU A 188 -15.72 -13.89 13.79
N ASN A 189 -14.55 -14.14 14.41
CA ASN A 189 -13.33 -14.54 13.72
C ASN A 189 -13.21 -16.08 13.70
N ASP A 190 -13.65 -16.71 12.62
CA ASP A 190 -13.57 -18.16 12.44
C ASP A 190 -13.40 -18.56 10.96
N GLY A 191 -13.28 -19.87 10.71
CA GLY A 191 -13.06 -20.43 9.38
C GLY A 191 -14.16 -20.18 8.35
N PHE A 192 -15.38 -19.75 8.75
CA PHE A 192 -16.43 -19.34 7.81
C PHE A 192 -16.02 -18.09 7.02
N ASN A 193 -15.14 -17.25 7.58
CA ASN A 193 -14.70 -16.02 6.93
C ASN A 193 -13.95 -16.27 5.61
N LYS A 194 -13.43 -17.49 5.37
CA LYS A 194 -12.85 -17.91 4.08
C LYS A 194 -13.83 -17.80 2.92
N LEU A 195 -15.13 -17.82 3.19
CA LEU A 195 -16.16 -17.69 2.18
C LEU A 195 -16.23 -16.29 1.54
N VAL A 196 -15.65 -15.30 2.19
CA VAL A 196 -15.55 -13.94 1.60
C VAL A 196 -14.71 -13.99 0.31
N LEU A 197 -13.51 -14.57 0.36
CA LEU A 197 -12.65 -14.74 -0.80
C LEU A 197 -13.04 -15.96 -1.65
N GLY A 198 -13.37 -17.08 -1.01
CA GLY A 198 -13.63 -18.35 -1.69
C GLY A 198 -14.96 -18.41 -2.44
N ALA A 199 -15.98 -17.69 -1.99
CA ALA A 199 -17.33 -17.68 -2.59
C ALA A 199 -17.84 -16.28 -2.94
N GLY A 200 -17.06 -15.22 -2.68
CA GLY A 200 -17.47 -13.84 -2.92
C GLY A 200 -18.62 -13.36 -2.05
N LEU A 201 -18.78 -13.95 -0.84
CA LEU A 201 -19.86 -13.58 0.07
C LEU A 201 -19.50 -12.33 0.88
N THR A 202 -20.52 -11.53 1.19
CA THR A 202 -20.38 -10.43 2.14
C THR A 202 -20.27 -10.99 3.56
N TRP A 203 -19.71 -10.21 4.48
CA TRP A 203 -19.62 -10.60 5.90
C TRP A 203 -20.99 -10.93 6.52
N ARG A 204 -22.07 -10.24 6.10
CA ARG A 204 -23.43 -10.50 6.55
C ARG A 204 -23.95 -11.86 6.08
N GLN A 205 -23.67 -12.22 4.83
CA GLN A 205 -24.02 -13.55 4.30
C GLN A 205 -23.26 -14.65 5.03
N VAL A 206 -21.97 -14.43 5.31
CA VAL A 206 -21.17 -15.36 6.14
C VAL A 206 -21.74 -15.49 7.54
N ALA A 207 -22.13 -14.39 8.20
CA ALA A 207 -22.76 -14.40 9.51
C ALA A 207 -24.09 -15.18 9.51
N LEU A 208 -24.90 -15.02 8.46
CA LEU A 208 -26.15 -15.76 8.29
C LEU A 208 -25.89 -17.27 8.16
N LEU A 209 -24.95 -17.69 7.31
CA LEU A 209 -24.58 -19.11 7.15
C LEU A 209 -24.06 -19.71 8.46
N ARG A 210 -23.23 -18.98 9.20
CA ARG A 210 -22.75 -19.38 10.53
C ARG A 210 -23.92 -19.60 11.50
N GLY A 211 -24.91 -18.70 11.48
CA GLY A 211 -26.13 -18.84 12.26
C GLY A 211 -26.87 -20.14 11.95
N TYR A 212 -27.10 -20.43 10.67
CA TYR A 212 -27.74 -21.70 10.28
C TYR A 212 -26.97 -22.94 10.77
N CYS A 213 -25.64 -22.96 10.61
CA CYS A 213 -24.81 -24.08 11.06
C CYS A 213 -24.78 -24.27 12.58
N LYS A 214 -25.07 -23.23 13.36
CA LYS A 214 -25.17 -23.36 14.84
C LYS A 214 -26.50 -23.89 15.33
N TYR A 215 -27.57 -23.81 14.51
CA TYR A 215 -28.93 -24.22 14.89
C TYR A 215 -29.39 -25.51 14.22
N LEU A 216 -28.59 -26.10 13.36
CA LEU A 216 -28.80 -27.44 12.76
C LEU A 216 -28.02 -28.51 13.54
#